data_824873665c29559d660b300aa85786cb
#
_entry.id   824873665c29559d660b300aa85786cb
#
_cell.length_a   1.000
_cell.length_b   1.000
_cell.length_c   1.000
_cell.angle_alpha   90.00
_cell.angle_beta   90.00
_cell.angle_gamma   90.00
#
_symmetry.space_group_name_H-M   'P 1'
#
loop_
_entity.id
_entity.type
_entity.pdbx_description
1 polymer ?
#
loop_
_entity_poly.entity_id
_entity_poly.type
_entity_poly.pdbx_seq_one_letter_code
_entity_poly.pdbx_strand_id
1 'polypeptide(L)'
;MAPPPGRPRPRAGPKAKARSASRRSPARVWPGRRLWRRGDRGPARSAGPAGGMEGPRAGAAGDVSLHNFSARLWEQLVHFHVMRLTDSLFLWVGATPHLRNLAVAMCTRYDSIPVSTSLLGDTSDTTSTGLAQRLARKTNKQVFVSYNLQNTDSNFALLVENRIKEEMEAFPEKF
;
A
#
# COMPACT_ATOMS: atom_id res chain seq x y z
N MET A 1 -43.44 57.53 19.71
CA MET A 1 -42.68 56.82 18.70
C MET A 1 -42.81 55.31 18.98
N ALA A 2 -43.68 54.63 18.25
CA ALA A 2 -44.00 53.22 18.49
C ALA A 2 -43.05 52.36 17.62
N PRO A 3 -42.59 51.18 18.11
CA PRO A 3 -41.73 50.27 17.38
C PRO A 3 -42.44 49.56 16.26
N PRO A 4 -41.75 49.18 15.15
CA PRO A 4 -42.39 48.57 13.99
C PRO A 4 -42.76 47.10 14.26
N PRO A 5 -43.78 46.57 13.55
CA PRO A 5 -44.28 45.21 13.74
C PRO A 5 -43.30 44.16 13.19
N GLY A 6 -43.15 43.05 13.94
CA GLY A 6 -42.25 41.92 13.63
C GLY A 6 -42.67 41.13 12.40
N ARG A 7 -41.69 40.70 11.62
CA ARG A 7 -41.83 39.81 10.44
C ARG A 7 -42.34 38.43 10.84
N PRO A 8 -43.23 37.81 10.05
CA PRO A 8 -43.70 36.45 10.31
C PRO A 8 -42.60 35.40 10.01
N ARG A 9 -42.49 34.39 10.87
CA ARG A 9 -41.61 33.24 10.71
C ARG A 9 -42.12 32.33 9.61
N PRO A 10 -41.22 31.74 8.79
CA PRO A 10 -41.61 30.77 7.79
C PRO A 10 -42.07 29.45 8.47
N ARG A 11 -43.18 28.92 7.96
CA ARG A 11 -43.76 27.63 8.36
C ARG A 11 -42.83 26.50 7.87
N ALA A 12 -42.52 25.58 8.83
CA ALA A 12 -41.85 24.33 8.53
C ALA A 12 -42.70 23.43 7.62
N GLY A 13 -42.16 23.07 6.46
CA GLY A 13 -42.76 22.10 5.54
C GLY A 13 -42.61 20.66 6.03
N PRO A 14 -43.46 19.73 5.55
CA PRO A 14 -43.50 18.36 6.05
C PRO A 14 -42.23 17.57 5.64
N LYS A 15 -41.64 16.88 6.61
CA LYS A 15 -40.51 15.96 6.40
C LYS A 15 -40.97 14.76 5.56
N ALA A 16 -40.48 14.65 4.36
CA ALA A 16 -40.62 13.47 3.52
C ALA A 16 -39.82 12.30 4.13
N LYS A 17 -40.54 11.23 4.51
CA LYS A 17 -39.96 9.95 4.92
C LYS A 17 -39.34 9.28 3.69
N ALA A 18 -38.01 9.26 3.62
CA ALA A 18 -37.28 8.44 2.66
C ALA A 18 -37.47 6.95 3.02
N ARG A 19 -38.18 6.22 2.17
CA ARG A 19 -38.26 4.76 2.20
C ARG A 19 -36.91 4.19 1.76
N SER A 20 -36.20 3.52 2.66
CA SER A 20 -35.02 2.72 2.36
C SER A 20 -35.45 1.48 1.55
N ALA A 21 -35.23 1.50 0.25
CA ALA A 21 -35.30 0.30 -0.58
C ALA A 21 -34.02 -0.51 -0.40
N SER A 22 -34.12 -1.56 0.38
CA SER A 22 -33.11 -2.62 0.49
C SER A 22 -33.00 -3.33 -0.88
N ARG A 23 -32.01 -2.97 -1.67
CA ARG A 23 -31.62 -3.76 -2.86
C ARG A 23 -30.75 -4.92 -2.38
N ARG A 24 -31.35 -6.11 -2.27
CA ARG A 24 -30.65 -7.37 -2.13
C ARG A 24 -29.86 -7.62 -3.43
N SER A 25 -28.54 -7.63 -3.30
CA SER A 25 -27.65 -8.08 -4.38
C SER A 25 -27.79 -9.59 -4.56
N PRO A 26 -27.87 -10.12 -5.79
CA PRO A 26 -27.90 -11.56 -6.00
C PRO A 26 -26.52 -12.15 -5.69
N ALA A 27 -26.53 -13.20 -4.86
CA ALA A 27 -25.35 -13.99 -4.56
C ALA A 27 -24.77 -14.58 -5.86
N ARG A 28 -23.51 -14.23 -6.16
CA ARG A 28 -22.76 -14.88 -7.23
C ARG A 28 -22.46 -16.33 -6.81
N VAL A 29 -23.13 -17.25 -7.46
CA VAL A 29 -22.84 -18.69 -7.39
C VAL A 29 -21.53 -18.93 -8.13
N TRP A 30 -20.51 -19.39 -7.40
CA TRP A 30 -19.25 -19.86 -7.97
C TRP A 30 -19.43 -21.30 -8.44
N PRO A 31 -19.14 -21.64 -9.70
CA PRO A 31 -19.22 -23.04 -10.15
C PRO A 31 -17.99 -23.83 -9.70
N GLY A 32 -18.26 -24.93 -8.99
CA GLY A 32 -17.50 -26.17 -9.10
C GLY A 32 -16.07 -26.21 -8.56
N ARG A 33 -15.95 -26.61 -7.29
CA ARG A 33 -14.77 -27.35 -6.82
C ARG A 33 -14.63 -28.63 -7.65
N ARG A 34 -13.61 -28.71 -8.50
CA ARG A 34 -13.20 -29.99 -9.09
C ARG A 34 -12.57 -30.84 -7.98
N LEU A 35 -13.27 -31.88 -7.58
CA LEU A 35 -12.73 -32.95 -6.78
C LEU A 35 -11.58 -33.62 -7.56
N TRP A 36 -10.38 -33.58 -7.01
CA TRP A 36 -9.27 -34.40 -7.48
C TRP A 36 -9.58 -35.85 -7.14
N ARG A 37 -9.92 -36.64 -8.15
CA ARG A 37 -10.01 -38.10 -8.02
C ARG A 37 -8.62 -38.67 -7.79
N ARG A 38 -8.47 -39.31 -6.65
CA ARG A 38 -7.39 -40.24 -6.33
C ARG A 38 -7.67 -41.55 -7.08
N GLY A 39 -6.82 -41.94 -8.00
CA GLY A 39 -6.88 -43.23 -8.72
C GLY A 39 -5.91 -43.18 -9.88
N ASP A 40 -4.82 -43.83 -9.75
CA ASP A 40 -4.42 -45.07 -10.30
C ASP A 40 -2.92 -45.29 -10.10
N ARG A 41 -2.62 -46.33 -9.33
CA ARG A 41 -1.27 -46.87 -9.25
C ARG A 41 -1.05 -47.69 -10.51
N GLY A 42 -0.25 -47.18 -11.45
CA GLY A 42 0.32 -47.96 -12.55
C GLY A 42 1.59 -48.69 -12.09
N PRO A 43 1.97 -49.79 -12.74
CA PRO A 43 2.97 -50.71 -12.19
C PRO A 43 4.40 -50.21 -12.25
N ALA A 44 5.17 -50.60 -11.25
CA ALA A 44 6.60 -50.39 -11.10
C ALA A 44 7.39 -50.75 -12.34
N ARG A 45 8.13 -49.82 -12.93
CA ARG A 45 9.19 -50.11 -13.89
C ARG A 45 10.55 -49.90 -13.22
N SER A 46 11.35 -50.92 -13.45
CA SER A 46 12.71 -51.18 -13.03
C SER A 46 13.68 -50.02 -13.00
N ALA A 47 14.53 -50.04 -11.98
CA ALA A 47 15.67 -49.18 -11.72
C ALA A 47 16.62 -49.11 -12.93
N GLY A 48 16.86 -47.86 -13.41
CA GLY A 48 17.99 -47.53 -14.24
C GLY A 48 19.04 -46.74 -13.38
N PRO A 49 20.32 -46.69 -13.75
CA PRO A 49 21.41 -46.27 -12.90
C PRO A 49 21.41 -44.78 -12.58
N ALA A 50 21.93 -44.46 -11.43
CA ALA A 50 22.09 -43.17 -10.82
C ALA A 50 22.62 -42.09 -11.78
N GLY A 51 21.73 -41.23 -12.26
CA GLY A 51 22.03 -39.91 -12.80
C GLY A 51 22.08 -38.92 -11.63
N GLY A 52 23.15 -38.12 -11.60
CA GLY A 52 23.44 -37.19 -10.52
C GLY A 52 22.23 -36.35 -10.10
N MET A 53 22.03 -36.22 -8.80
CA MET A 53 21.16 -35.23 -8.20
C MET A 53 21.67 -33.84 -8.55
N GLU A 54 21.18 -33.31 -9.66
CA GLU A 54 21.18 -31.87 -9.86
C GLU A 54 20.15 -31.31 -8.86
N GLY A 55 20.62 -30.84 -7.73
CA GLY A 55 19.80 -30.15 -6.74
C GLY A 55 19.05 -29.02 -7.41
N PRO A 56 17.89 -28.60 -6.88
CA PRO A 56 17.16 -27.48 -7.45
C PRO A 56 18.13 -26.32 -7.55
N ARG A 57 18.43 -25.89 -8.79
CA ARG A 57 19.13 -24.62 -9.05
C ARG A 57 18.39 -23.58 -8.25
N ALA A 58 19.05 -23.03 -7.23
CA ALA A 58 18.61 -21.81 -6.57
C ALA A 58 18.40 -20.81 -7.71
N GLY A 59 17.14 -20.56 -8.07
CA GLY A 59 16.77 -19.51 -8.98
C GLY A 59 17.44 -18.26 -8.43
N ALA A 60 18.09 -17.50 -9.31
CA ALA A 60 18.82 -16.30 -8.96
C ALA A 60 18.03 -15.55 -7.88
N ALA A 61 18.55 -15.57 -6.65
CA ALA A 61 17.98 -14.82 -5.55
C ALA A 61 18.02 -13.37 -6.02
N GLY A 62 16.85 -12.81 -6.37
CA GLY A 62 16.76 -11.43 -6.77
C GLY A 62 17.48 -10.61 -5.71
N ASP A 63 18.38 -9.74 -6.16
CA ASP A 63 19.29 -9.01 -5.27
C ASP A 63 18.47 -8.11 -4.33
N VAL A 64 18.24 -8.58 -3.10
CA VAL A 64 17.55 -7.83 -2.07
C VAL A 64 18.58 -7.00 -1.32
N SER A 65 18.47 -5.69 -1.44
CA SER A 65 19.32 -4.74 -0.70
C SER A 65 18.53 -4.10 0.44
N LEU A 66 19.10 -4.13 1.63
CA LEU A 66 18.54 -3.47 2.81
C LEU A 66 19.37 -2.22 3.12
N HIS A 67 18.70 -1.12 3.41
CA HIS A 67 19.31 0.13 3.81
C HIS A 67 18.51 0.78 4.94
N ASN A 68 19.17 1.05 6.06
CA ASN A 68 18.56 1.65 7.23
C ASN A 68 19.27 2.95 7.55
N PHE A 69 18.48 3.99 7.79
CA PHE A 69 19.00 5.26 8.26
C PHE A 69 18.02 5.90 9.24
N SER A 70 18.45 6.91 9.94
CA SER A 70 17.62 7.67 10.87
C SER A 70 17.94 9.16 10.76
N ALA A 71 16.95 9.98 11.03
CA ALA A 71 17.12 11.41 11.06
C ALA A 71 16.32 12.03 12.21
N ARG A 72 16.88 13.09 12.78
CA ARG A 72 16.15 13.91 13.75
C ARG A 72 15.44 15.01 12.98
N LEU A 73 14.12 14.91 12.91
CA LEU A 73 13.26 15.89 12.25
C LEU A 73 12.50 16.64 13.35
N TRP A 74 12.77 17.94 13.46
CA TRP A 74 12.40 18.74 14.62
C TRP A 74 12.92 18.08 15.92
N GLU A 75 12.04 17.77 16.84
CA GLU A 75 12.39 17.09 18.10
C GLU A 75 12.21 15.57 18.06
N GLN A 76 11.70 15.02 16.95
CA GLN A 76 11.39 13.60 16.80
C GLN A 76 12.49 12.86 16.06
N LEU A 77 12.93 11.73 16.62
CA LEU A 77 13.79 10.77 15.92
C LEU A 77 12.92 9.89 15.02
N VAL A 78 13.21 9.92 13.73
CA VAL A 78 12.51 9.14 12.71
C VAL A 78 13.47 8.11 12.13
N HIS A 79 13.02 6.87 12.07
CA HIS A 79 13.75 5.76 11.47
C HIS A 79 13.17 5.45 10.10
N PHE A 80 14.06 5.13 9.17
CA PHE A 80 13.74 4.75 7.80
C PHE A 80 14.32 3.37 7.52
N HIS A 81 13.52 2.50 6.97
CA HIS A 81 13.92 1.18 6.54
C HIS A 81 13.56 1.00 5.07
N VAL A 82 14.57 0.83 4.24
CA VAL A 82 14.44 0.66 2.80
C VAL A 82 14.82 -0.77 2.44
N MET A 83 13.96 -1.44 1.71
CA MET A 83 14.22 -2.73 1.11
C MET A 83 14.04 -2.61 -0.40
N ARG A 84 15.15 -2.67 -1.13
CA ARG A 84 15.13 -2.73 -2.58
C ARG A 84 15.01 -4.19 -3.01
N LEU A 85 14.02 -4.46 -3.82
CA LEU A 85 13.80 -5.71 -4.52
C LEU A 85 14.09 -5.50 -6.02
N THR A 86 14.10 -6.53 -6.82
CA THR A 86 14.42 -6.45 -8.25
C THR A 86 13.60 -5.39 -8.98
N ASP A 87 12.27 -5.43 -8.86
CA ASP A 87 11.34 -4.53 -9.56
C ASP A 87 10.46 -3.71 -8.61
N SER A 88 10.73 -3.78 -7.31
CA SER A 88 9.93 -3.08 -6.32
C SER A 88 10.78 -2.51 -5.19
N LEU A 89 10.20 -1.55 -4.48
CA LEU A 89 10.80 -0.87 -3.35
C LEU A 89 9.83 -0.91 -2.19
N PHE A 90 10.30 -1.31 -1.02
CA PHE A 90 9.56 -1.17 0.24
C PHE A 90 10.24 -0.12 1.11
N LEU A 91 9.47 0.84 1.57
CA LEU A 91 9.91 1.90 2.49
C LEU A 91 9.01 1.89 3.73
N TRP A 92 9.62 1.74 4.88
CA TRP A 92 8.98 1.95 6.16
C TRP A 92 9.53 3.20 6.83
N VAL A 93 8.65 4.02 7.36
CA VAL A 93 8.98 5.27 8.08
C VAL A 93 8.22 5.28 9.40
N GLY A 94 8.93 5.44 10.50
CA GLY A 94 8.30 5.43 11.82
C GLY A 94 9.24 5.81 12.95
N ALA A 95 8.67 6.12 14.10
CA ALA A 95 9.41 6.32 15.35
C ALA A 95 9.43 5.06 16.22
N THR A 96 8.47 4.18 16.06
CA THR A 96 8.32 2.91 16.78
C THR A 96 8.09 1.77 15.80
N PRO A 97 8.55 0.54 16.09
CA PRO A 97 8.53 -0.59 15.14
C PRO A 97 7.11 -1.18 14.97
N HIS A 98 6.19 -0.39 14.45
CA HIS A 98 4.83 -0.81 14.14
C HIS A 98 4.58 -0.71 12.63
N LEU A 99 3.75 -1.59 12.10
CA LEU A 99 3.25 -1.56 10.74
C LEU A 99 1.74 -1.30 10.77
N ARG A 100 1.35 -0.02 10.83
CA ARG A 100 -0.07 0.37 10.93
C ARG A 100 -0.68 0.70 9.58
N ASN A 101 0.05 1.47 8.79
CA ASN A 101 -0.41 1.94 7.48
C ASN A 101 0.51 1.38 6.42
N LEU A 102 -0.06 0.82 5.37
CA LEU A 102 0.68 0.33 4.22
C LEU A 102 -0.09 0.67 2.96
N ALA A 103 0.57 1.31 2.02
CA ALA A 103 0.04 1.61 0.70
C ALA A 103 1.01 1.11 -0.37
N VAL A 104 0.48 0.83 -1.55
CA VAL A 104 1.25 0.51 -2.74
C VAL A 104 0.92 1.48 -3.86
N ALA A 105 1.92 1.83 -4.65
CA ALA A 105 1.74 2.60 -5.87
C ALA A 105 2.64 2.07 -6.98
N MET A 106 2.19 2.23 -8.22
CA MET A 106 2.95 1.84 -9.41
C MET A 106 2.61 2.76 -10.59
N CYS A 107 3.60 3.01 -11.44
CA CYS A 107 3.36 3.71 -12.69
C CYS A 107 2.69 2.79 -13.71
N THR A 108 1.78 3.34 -14.50
CA THR A 108 1.15 2.63 -15.62
C THR A 108 1.56 3.28 -16.93
N ARG A 109 1.42 2.55 -18.04
CA ARG A 109 1.72 3.10 -19.38
C ARG A 109 0.65 4.05 -19.89
N TYR A 110 -0.53 4.01 -19.27
CA TYR A 110 -1.72 4.70 -19.78
C TYR A 110 -2.02 6.00 -19.05
N ASP A 111 -1.48 6.19 -17.85
CA ASP A 111 -1.74 7.36 -17.02
C ASP A 111 -0.42 7.92 -16.48
N SER A 112 -0.30 9.25 -16.51
CA SER A 112 0.84 9.98 -15.93
C SER A 112 0.81 9.99 -14.40
N ILE A 113 -0.36 9.69 -13.79
CA ILE A 113 -0.53 9.59 -12.34
C ILE A 113 -0.38 8.13 -11.93
N PRO A 114 0.56 7.79 -11.03
CA PRO A 114 0.69 6.43 -10.53
C PRO A 114 -0.60 5.94 -9.87
N VAL A 115 -1.01 4.72 -10.21
CA VAL A 115 -2.13 4.05 -9.53
C VAL A 115 -1.69 3.64 -8.15
N SER A 116 -2.53 3.87 -7.15
CA SER A 116 -2.23 3.55 -5.76
C SER A 116 -3.43 2.98 -5.02
N THR A 117 -3.15 2.19 -4.00
CA THR A 117 -4.17 1.68 -3.09
C THR A 117 -3.59 1.51 -1.68
N SER A 118 -4.45 1.69 -0.68
CA SER A 118 -4.13 1.35 0.71
C SER A 118 -4.32 -0.15 0.89
N LEU A 119 -3.33 -0.81 1.48
CA LEU A 119 -3.35 -2.25 1.80
C LEU A 119 -3.65 -2.50 3.26
N LEU A 120 -3.20 -1.61 4.14
CA LEU A 120 -3.38 -1.71 5.58
C LEU A 120 -3.55 -0.31 6.18
N GLY A 121 -4.39 -0.19 7.18
CA GLY A 121 -4.62 1.04 7.93
C GLY A 121 -5.90 1.75 7.53
N ASP A 122 -6.01 3.00 7.98
CA ASP A 122 -7.18 3.83 7.71
C ASP A 122 -7.10 4.38 6.27
N THR A 123 -8.17 4.20 5.51
CA THR A 123 -8.31 4.73 4.15
C THR A 123 -8.43 6.25 4.10
N SER A 124 -8.76 6.89 5.22
CA SER A 124 -8.77 8.35 5.34
C SER A 124 -7.37 8.96 5.40
N ASP A 125 -6.37 8.20 5.86
CA ASP A 125 -4.97 8.64 5.86
C ASP A 125 -4.34 8.45 4.48
N THR A 126 -4.25 9.53 3.74
CA THR A 126 -3.66 9.54 2.39
C THR A 126 -2.14 9.74 2.38
N THR A 127 -1.49 9.88 3.53
CA THR A 127 -0.05 10.19 3.63
C THR A 127 0.80 9.08 3.02
N SER A 128 0.55 7.84 3.41
CA SER A 128 1.25 6.67 2.85
C SER A 128 1.03 6.52 1.36
N THR A 129 -0.22 6.70 0.91
CA THR A 129 -0.61 6.61 -0.50
C THR A 129 0.04 7.71 -1.35
N GLY A 130 0.00 8.95 -0.87
CA GLY A 130 0.60 10.08 -1.57
C GLY A 130 2.13 9.99 -1.67
N LEU A 131 2.79 9.53 -0.59
CA LEU A 131 4.24 9.31 -0.60
C LEU A 131 4.60 8.16 -1.56
N ALA A 132 3.84 7.06 -1.56
CA ALA A 132 4.04 5.95 -2.47
C ALA A 132 3.93 6.37 -3.94
N GLN A 133 2.93 7.18 -4.30
CA GLN A 133 2.78 7.70 -5.66
C GLN A 133 3.96 8.57 -6.10
N ARG A 134 4.43 9.48 -5.23
CA ARG A 134 5.58 10.35 -5.55
C ARG A 134 6.87 9.55 -5.74
N LEU A 135 7.10 8.55 -4.90
CA LEU A 135 8.25 7.66 -5.00
C LEU A 135 8.16 6.75 -6.24
N ALA A 136 6.98 6.18 -6.53
CA ALA A 136 6.78 5.37 -7.73
C ALA A 136 7.08 6.16 -9.01
N ARG A 137 6.67 7.43 -9.07
CA ARG A 137 7.00 8.32 -10.20
C ARG A 137 8.50 8.57 -10.30
N LYS A 138 9.20 8.76 -9.17
CA LYS A 138 10.65 9.06 -9.16
C LYS A 138 11.49 7.83 -9.50
N THR A 139 11.12 6.65 -9.02
CA THR A 139 11.89 5.41 -9.20
C THR A 139 11.46 4.58 -10.40
N ASN A 140 10.28 4.84 -10.93
CA ASN A 140 9.60 4.03 -11.97
C ASN A 140 9.47 2.54 -11.58
N LYS A 141 9.40 2.26 -10.29
CA LYS A 141 9.20 0.93 -9.71
C LYS A 141 7.85 0.85 -9.01
N GLN A 142 7.41 -0.36 -8.71
CA GLN A 142 6.33 -0.57 -7.76
C GLN A 142 6.86 -0.24 -6.35
N VAL A 143 6.18 0.66 -5.65
CA VAL A 143 6.62 1.14 -4.33
C VAL A 143 5.58 0.84 -3.27
N PHE A 144 6.03 0.18 -2.21
CA PHE A 144 5.26 -0.04 -1.00
C PHE A 144 5.74 0.95 0.06
N VAL A 145 4.83 1.68 0.66
CA VAL A 145 5.15 2.66 1.71
C VAL A 145 4.33 2.38 2.95
N SER A 146 5.00 2.27 4.08
CA SER A 146 4.39 2.22 5.39
C SER A 146 4.81 3.48 6.18
N TYR A 147 3.87 4.40 6.35
CA TYR A 147 4.09 5.64 7.10
C TYR A 147 3.42 5.54 8.46
N ASN A 148 4.22 5.49 9.54
CA ASN A 148 3.76 5.18 10.89
C ASN A 148 4.06 6.30 11.90
N LEU A 149 4.17 7.54 11.42
CA LEU A 149 4.33 8.71 12.27
C LEU A 149 2.96 9.27 12.66
N GLN A 150 2.81 9.68 13.90
CA GLN A 150 1.56 10.24 14.41
C GLN A 150 1.37 11.72 14.03
N ASN A 151 2.44 12.38 13.63
CA ASN A 151 2.39 13.78 13.22
C ASN A 151 1.83 13.88 11.80
N THR A 152 0.64 14.48 11.68
CA THR A 152 -0.08 14.68 10.42
C THR A 152 0.18 16.04 9.77
N ASP A 153 1.09 16.83 10.32
CA ASP A 153 1.45 18.13 9.74
C ASP A 153 2.05 17.96 8.35
N SER A 154 1.50 18.69 7.39
CA SER A 154 1.98 18.66 6.00
C SER A 154 3.45 19.11 5.89
N ASN A 155 3.88 20.06 6.72
CA ASN A 155 5.27 20.50 6.77
C ASN A 155 6.22 19.41 7.27
N PHE A 156 5.79 18.63 8.27
CA PHE A 156 6.56 17.49 8.76
C PHE A 156 6.67 16.38 7.71
N ALA A 157 5.56 16.05 7.04
CA ALA A 157 5.56 15.09 5.95
C ALA A 157 6.50 15.53 4.80
N LEU A 158 6.57 16.82 4.51
CA LEU A 158 7.51 17.36 3.52
C LEU A 158 8.97 17.20 3.96
N LEU A 159 9.29 17.42 5.24
CA LEU A 159 10.64 17.19 5.77
C LEU A 159 11.05 15.72 5.67
N VAL A 160 10.13 14.80 6.00
CA VAL A 160 10.34 13.36 5.82
C VAL A 160 10.63 13.03 4.36
N GLU A 161 9.84 13.57 3.43
CA GLU A 161 10.04 13.34 1.99
C GLU A 161 11.36 13.91 1.49
N ASN A 162 11.74 15.12 1.92
CA ASN A 162 13.02 15.72 1.54
C ASN A 162 14.20 14.87 2.05
N ARG A 163 14.12 14.37 3.28
CA ARG A 163 15.17 13.48 3.81
C ARG A 163 15.31 12.18 3.01
N ILE A 164 14.19 11.62 2.56
CA ILE A 164 14.21 10.44 1.67
C ILE A 164 14.87 10.80 0.33
N LYS A 165 14.56 11.97 -0.25
CA LYS A 165 15.16 12.41 -1.52
C LYS A 165 16.66 12.61 -1.40
N GLU A 166 17.13 13.22 -0.33
CA GLU A 166 18.56 13.40 -0.02
C GLU A 166 19.27 12.05 0.05
N GLU A 167 18.66 11.07 0.72
CA GLU A 167 19.22 9.73 0.84
C GLU A 167 19.24 8.99 -0.53
N MET A 168 18.19 9.18 -1.35
CA MET A 168 18.15 8.63 -2.72
C MET A 168 19.24 9.23 -3.63
N GLU A 169 19.61 10.47 -3.41
CA GLU A 169 20.69 11.15 -4.16
C GLU A 169 22.07 10.70 -3.68
N ALA A 170 22.21 10.45 -2.37
CA ALA A 170 23.48 10.00 -1.79
C ALA A 170 23.76 8.51 -2.09
N PHE A 171 22.70 7.67 -2.12
CA PHE A 171 22.82 6.22 -2.28
C PHE A 171 21.82 5.68 -3.30
N PRO A 172 21.95 6.04 -4.60
CA PRO A 172 20.99 5.64 -5.62
C PRO A 172 20.88 4.12 -5.80
N GLU A 173 21.93 3.37 -5.49
CA GLU A 173 21.96 1.92 -5.58
C GLU A 173 21.10 1.21 -4.50
N LYS A 174 20.62 1.94 -3.50
CA LYS A 174 19.78 1.41 -2.41
C LYS A 174 18.28 1.56 -2.68
N PHE A 175 17.89 2.29 -3.73
CA PHE A 175 16.50 2.59 -4.07
C PHE A 175 16.05 2.04 -5.44
#